data_7ee03d803f060622408b8e0b6b5de840
#
_entry.id   7ee03d803f060622408b8e0b6b5de840
#
_cell.length_a   1.000
_cell.length_b   1.000
_cell.length_c   1.000
_cell.angle_alpha   90.00
_cell.angle_beta   90.00
_cell.angle_gamma   90.00
#
_symmetry.space_group_name_H-M   'P 1'
#
loop_
_entity.id
_entity.type
_entity.pdbx_description
1 polymer ?
#
loop_
_entity_poly.entity_id
_entity_poly.type
_entity_poly.pdbx_seq_one_letter_code
_entity_poly.pdbx_strand_id
1 'polypeptide(L)'
;MADLELNHISKSFNGNYALQDVTFSCNRGEVHALLGENGAGKSTLLKVLAGAYRPDSGEIKVFGQTAQIRTPSDAMRYGIGCVYQELSFIPELTVAENIFIGRIPKNRFGMFDYKKLNKMCEELFTKYDVTEIDPHAKAGRIPLSQKQIIEILKVLSKDPEIIILDEATSALTENRVKWLLALARRLANEGKIVIFISHRMSEIQDGCDNISILRNGTYAGDVKVDENLDMDQVIAMMLGRKMSGYFPEIVDHTEKDVILDVKDLRYNRALNGVDLRLHRGEVLGVGGLAGQGQAELLLSLFGVHQAKGEVVLNGKPVVMKDPRSALRQGIALVPEERGVQGLFLAKSIGYNISLPSIDMLARGIFISPEKENAIIKQYMETLAVKANGPETPVQDLSGGNQQKVLMAKIMSCKPDLLLLHDITRGVDVGTKKEMFGLVRDFVKDGRAVIFFSTDVEELVHVCDRVAVMHDGRIGANLKGAALTKENIIGASIGMQAQAGA
;
A
#
# COMPACT_ATOMS: atom_id res chain seq x y z
N MET A 1 -33.57 8.88 9.93
CA MET A 1 -32.92 7.67 10.48
C MET A 1 -32.04 7.14 9.38
N ALA A 2 -30.79 6.87 9.66
CA ALA A 2 -29.91 6.27 8.67
C ALA A 2 -30.32 4.78 8.44
N ASP A 3 -29.93 4.25 7.28
CA ASP A 3 -30.26 2.86 6.91
C ASP A 3 -29.37 1.83 7.62
N LEU A 4 -28.14 2.22 7.99
CA LEU A 4 -27.24 1.47 8.86
C LEU A 4 -26.81 2.39 10.01
N GLU A 5 -27.00 1.95 11.25
CA GLU A 5 -26.57 2.68 12.45
C GLU A 5 -25.84 1.76 13.42
N LEU A 6 -24.69 2.20 13.87
CA LEU A 6 -23.95 1.64 14.99
C LEU A 6 -23.93 2.67 16.11
N ASN A 7 -24.61 2.38 17.20
CA ASN A 7 -24.83 3.33 18.28
C ASN A 7 -24.02 2.92 19.51
N HIS A 8 -23.09 3.77 19.95
CA HIS A 8 -22.31 3.60 21.19
C HIS A 8 -21.54 2.27 21.27
N ILE A 9 -20.98 1.82 20.15
CA ILE A 9 -20.24 0.55 20.05
C ILE A 9 -18.93 0.65 20.81
N SER A 10 -18.74 -0.26 21.77
CA SER A 10 -17.44 -0.45 22.43
C SER A 10 -16.96 -1.88 22.30
N LYS A 11 -15.63 -2.03 22.15
CA LYS A 11 -14.95 -3.32 22.08
C LYS A 11 -13.57 -3.23 22.67
N SER A 12 -13.27 -4.12 23.62
CA SER A 12 -11.98 -4.24 24.28
C SER A 12 -11.33 -5.59 24.04
N PHE A 13 -10.00 -5.64 24.09
CA PHE A 13 -9.18 -6.85 24.06
C PHE A 13 -8.15 -6.75 25.19
N ASN A 14 -8.10 -7.74 26.07
CA ASN A 14 -7.17 -7.78 27.21
C ASN A 14 -7.14 -6.48 28.04
N GLY A 15 -8.33 -5.86 28.22
CA GLY A 15 -8.47 -4.61 29.00
C GLY A 15 -8.18 -3.32 28.22
N ASN A 16 -7.70 -3.41 26.97
CA ASN A 16 -7.48 -2.25 26.12
C ASN A 16 -8.64 -2.06 25.13
N TYR A 17 -9.21 -0.86 25.08
CA TYR A 17 -10.27 -0.53 24.14
C TYR A 17 -9.72 -0.39 22.72
N ALA A 18 -10.26 -1.21 21.81
CA ALA A 18 -10.07 -1.04 20.36
C ALA A 18 -11.16 -0.15 19.75
N LEU A 19 -12.36 -0.13 20.37
CA LEU A 19 -13.46 0.80 20.08
C LEU A 19 -14.02 1.27 21.43
N GLN A 20 -14.24 2.57 21.55
CA GLN A 20 -14.80 3.19 22.74
C GLN A 20 -15.89 4.18 22.34
N ASP A 21 -17.14 3.83 22.62
CA ASP A 21 -18.30 4.69 22.41
C ASP A 21 -18.43 5.21 20.97
N VAL A 22 -18.21 4.32 19.96
CA VAL A 22 -18.24 4.68 18.55
C VAL A 22 -19.68 4.70 18.04
N THR A 23 -20.07 5.84 17.47
CA THR A 23 -21.31 5.99 16.70
C THR A 23 -20.96 6.21 15.23
N PHE A 24 -21.56 5.41 14.33
CA PHE A 24 -21.30 5.44 12.90
C PHE A 24 -22.60 5.18 12.14
N SER A 25 -22.84 5.89 11.05
CA SER A 25 -24.05 5.73 10.25
C SER A 25 -23.81 5.92 8.76
N CYS A 26 -24.56 5.16 7.94
CA CYS A 26 -24.55 5.27 6.48
C CYS A 26 -25.98 5.17 5.94
N ASN A 27 -26.17 5.69 4.72
CA ASN A 27 -27.44 5.64 4.02
C ASN A 27 -27.34 4.82 2.73
N ARG A 28 -28.48 4.34 2.25
CA ARG A 28 -28.58 3.73 0.94
C ARG A 28 -28.24 4.75 -0.15
N GLY A 29 -27.61 4.27 -1.21
CA GLY A 29 -27.28 5.10 -2.37
C GLY A 29 -25.97 5.87 -2.23
N GLU A 30 -25.21 5.68 -1.15
CA GLU A 30 -23.91 6.32 -0.95
C GLU A 30 -22.74 5.33 -0.87
N VAL A 31 -21.59 5.81 -1.33
CA VAL A 31 -20.30 5.20 -1.05
C VAL A 31 -19.68 5.94 0.13
N HIS A 32 -19.65 5.31 1.29
CA HIS A 32 -19.21 5.89 2.54
C HIS A 32 -17.81 5.43 2.90
N ALA A 33 -16.86 6.36 2.98
CA ALA A 33 -15.49 6.05 3.39
C ALA A 33 -15.37 5.96 4.91
N LEU A 34 -14.63 4.96 5.41
CA LEU A 34 -14.23 4.86 6.81
C LEU A 34 -12.71 5.04 6.91
N LEU A 35 -12.27 6.18 7.43
CA LEU A 35 -10.86 6.55 7.54
C LEU A 35 -10.36 6.53 8.98
N GLY A 36 -9.05 6.52 9.14
CA GLY A 36 -8.34 6.55 10.42
C GLY A 36 -6.94 5.94 10.30
N GLU A 37 -6.06 6.23 11.25
CA GLU A 37 -4.73 5.62 11.31
C GLU A 37 -4.79 4.08 11.51
N ASN A 38 -3.65 3.41 11.32
CA ASN A 38 -3.53 2.00 11.72
C ASN A 38 -3.69 1.89 13.24
N GLY A 39 -4.57 0.98 13.67
CA GLY A 39 -4.95 0.88 15.08
C GLY A 39 -6.07 1.82 15.52
N ALA A 40 -6.62 2.66 14.65
CA ALA A 40 -7.75 3.55 14.98
C ALA A 40 -9.08 2.82 15.24
N GLY A 41 -9.14 1.50 15.04
CA GLY A 41 -10.34 0.70 15.29
C GLY A 41 -11.15 0.32 14.05
N LYS A 42 -10.77 0.77 12.83
CA LYS A 42 -11.52 0.48 11.58
C LYS A 42 -11.83 -1.00 11.39
N SER A 43 -10.79 -1.83 11.33
CA SER A 43 -10.95 -3.29 11.12
C SER A 43 -11.73 -3.96 12.27
N THR A 44 -11.64 -3.42 13.50
CA THR A 44 -12.45 -3.89 14.62
C THR A 44 -13.92 -3.57 14.42
N LEU A 45 -14.25 -2.34 13.98
CA LEU A 45 -15.62 -1.93 13.68
C LEU A 45 -16.21 -2.79 12.56
N LEU A 46 -15.44 -3.04 11.49
CA LEU A 46 -15.88 -3.91 10.39
C LEU A 46 -16.09 -5.36 10.84
N LYS A 47 -15.19 -5.90 11.67
CA LYS A 47 -15.33 -7.25 12.23
C LYS A 47 -16.55 -7.37 13.17
N VAL A 48 -16.93 -6.28 13.83
CA VAL A 48 -18.19 -6.21 14.59
C VAL A 48 -19.40 -6.26 13.63
N LEU A 49 -19.42 -5.44 12.57
CA LEU A 49 -20.46 -5.47 11.53
C LEU A 49 -20.55 -6.81 10.82
N ALA A 50 -19.42 -7.39 10.49
CA ALA A 50 -19.35 -8.69 9.80
C ALA A 50 -19.61 -9.89 10.75
N GLY A 51 -19.86 -9.65 12.04
CA GLY A 51 -20.17 -10.71 13.02
C GLY A 51 -18.99 -11.58 13.43
N ALA A 52 -17.75 -11.18 13.11
CA ALA A 52 -16.53 -11.85 13.55
C ALA A 52 -16.21 -11.52 15.02
N TYR A 53 -16.56 -10.31 15.47
CA TYR A 53 -16.46 -9.90 16.87
C TYR A 53 -17.83 -9.48 17.41
N ARG A 54 -18.09 -9.79 18.69
CA ARG A 54 -19.23 -9.23 19.40
C ARG A 54 -18.82 -7.94 20.08
N PRO A 55 -19.60 -6.85 19.96
CA PRO A 55 -19.37 -5.65 20.75
C PRO A 55 -19.55 -5.96 22.24
N ASP A 56 -18.83 -5.24 23.09
CA ASP A 56 -18.99 -5.35 24.55
C ASP A 56 -20.20 -4.52 25.04
N SER A 57 -20.51 -3.42 24.31
CA SER A 57 -21.70 -2.59 24.48
C SER A 57 -22.12 -1.91 23.20
N GLY A 58 -23.32 -1.34 23.17
CA GLY A 58 -23.89 -0.64 22.03
C GLY A 58 -24.92 -1.45 21.26
N GLU A 59 -25.50 -0.84 20.22
CA GLU A 59 -26.57 -1.40 19.39
C GLU A 59 -26.26 -1.21 17.92
N ILE A 60 -26.59 -2.21 17.10
CA ILE A 60 -26.53 -2.15 15.64
C ILE A 60 -27.97 -2.14 15.10
N LYS A 61 -28.29 -1.18 14.23
CA LYS A 61 -29.56 -1.15 13.50
C LYS A 61 -29.29 -1.25 12.01
N VAL A 62 -30.04 -2.14 11.36
CA VAL A 62 -30.00 -2.35 9.92
C VAL A 62 -31.40 -2.12 9.38
N PHE A 63 -31.55 -1.15 8.50
CA PHE A 63 -32.84 -0.73 7.92
C PHE A 63 -33.92 -0.47 8.99
N GLY A 64 -33.52 0.25 10.06
CA GLY A 64 -34.41 0.62 11.17
C GLY A 64 -34.73 -0.52 12.16
N GLN A 65 -34.19 -1.72 11.97
CA GLN A 65 -34.40 -2.86 12.86
C GLN A 65 -33.12 -3.15 13.66
N THR A 66 -33.24 -3.39 14.96
CA THR A 66 -32.15 -3.84 15.81
C THR A 66 -31.64 -5.19 15.33
N ALA A 67 -30.36 -5.24 14.94
CA ALA A 67 -29.71 -6.42 14.41
C ALA A 67 -28.87 -7.13 15.49
N GLN A 68 -29.15 -8.40 15.73
CA GLN A 68 -28.34 -9.25 16.61
C GLN A 68 -27.31 -10.02 15.80
N ILE A 69 -26.17 -9.42 15.57
CA ILE A 69 -25.07 -9.99 14.79
C ILE A 69 -24.07 -10.65 15.75
N ARG A 70 -24.07 -11.97 15.80
CA ARG A 70 -23.20 -12.77 16.68
C ARG A 70 -22.19 -13.62 15.90
N THR A 71 -22.49 -13.88 14.63
CA THR A 71 -21.68 -14.68 13.71
C THR A 71 -21.69 -14.07 12.31
N PRO A 72 -20.72 -14.40 11.44
CA PRO A 72 -20.75 -13.98 10.03
C PRO A 72 -22.01 -14.44 9.28
N SER A 73 -22.61 -15.56 9.69
CA SER A 73 -23.86 -16.05 9.13
C SER A 73 -25.03 -15.13 9.47
N ASP A 74 -25.04 -14.53 10.68
CA ASP A 74 -26.06 -13.55 11.05
C ASP A 74 -25.89 -12.28 10.24
N ALA A 75 -24.66 -11.75 10.09
CA ALA A 75 -24.39 -10.57 9.26
C ALA A 75 -24.93 -10.76 7.84
N MET A 76 -24.68 -11.93 7.23
CA MET A 76 -25.21 -12.27 5.92
C MET A 76 -26.75 -12.31 5.85
N ARG A 77 -27.44 -12.72 6.91
CA ARG A 77 -28.91 -12.69 6.97
C ARG A 77 -29.47 -11.26 6.98
N TYR A 78 -28.71 -10.31 7.54
CA TYR A 78 -29.02 -8.88 7.46
C TYR A 78 -28.51 -8.23 6.16
N GLY A 79 -28.03 -9.02 5.19
CA GLY A 79 -27.57 -8.53 3.91
C GLY A 79 -26.18 -7.88 3.95
N ILE A 80 -25.36 -8.14 4.97
CA ILE A 80 -24.01 -7.57 5.09
C ILE A 80 -22.98 -8.52 4.47
N GLY A 81 -22.25 -8.06 3.46
CA GLY A 81 -21.14 -8.74 2.83
C GLY A 81 -19.82 -7.98 3.03
N CYS A 82 -18.77 -8.67 3.40
CA CYS A 82 -17.47 -8.07 3.66
C CYS A 82 -16.38 -8.71 2.78
N VAL A 83 -15.66 -7.87 2.04
CA VAL A 83 -14.39 -8.21 1.37
C VAL A 83 -13.29 -7.82 2.33
N TYR A 84 -12.56 -8.80 2.84
CA TYR A 84 -11.47 -8.58 3.80
C TYR A 84 -10.16 -8.29 3.08
N GLN A 85 -9.24 -7.61 3.77
CA GLN A 85 -7.88 -7.36 3.33
C GLN A 85 -7.10 -8.66 3.07
N GLU A 86 -7.28 -9.67 3.92
CA GLU A 86 -6.70 -11.01 3.73
C GLU A 86 -7.57 -11.86 2.82
N LEU A 87 -6.96 -12.40 1.77
CA LEU A 87 -7.66 -13.22 0.79
C LEU A 87 -7.96 -14.62 1.34
N SER A 88 -9.22 -15.04 1.24
CA SER A 88 -9.70 -16.32 1.77
C SER A 88 -10.14 -17.27 0.65
N PHE A 89 -9.17 -17.95 0.01
CA PHE A 89 -9.48 -18.94 -1.01
C PHE A 89 -8.67 -20.22 -0.82
N ILE A 90 -9.17 -21.30 -1.42
CA ILE A 90 -8.52 -22.62 -1.41
C ILE A 90 -7.76 -22.76 -2.73
N PRO A 91 -6.40 -22.81 -2.69
CA PRO A 91 -5.56 -22.81 -3.89
C PRO A 91 -5.82 -24.00 -4.85
N GLU A 92 -6.22 -25.14 -4.32
CA GLU A 92 -6.47 -26.40 -5.05
C GLU A 92 -7.82 -26.39 -5.78
N LEU A 93 -8.75 -25.52 -5.38
CA LEU A 93 -10.05 -25.40 -6.03
C LEU A 93 -9.96 -24.47 -7.25
N THR A 94 -10.91 -24.62 -8.16
CA THR A 94 -11.08 -23.70 -9.30
C THR A 94 -11.61 -22.35 -8.83
N VAL A 95 -11.52 -21.35 -9.69
CA VAL A 95 -12.10 -20.02 -9.49
C VAL A 95 -13.60 -20.13 -9.22
N ALA A 96 -14.35 -20.88 -10.05
CA ALA A 96 -15.78 -21.07 -9.87
C ALA A 96 -16.11 -21.75 -8.53
N GLU A 97 -15.36 -22.77 -8.12
CA GLU A 97 -15.54 -23.44 -6.83
C GLU A 97 -15.29 -22.49 -5.65
N ASN A 98 -14.25 -21.63 -5.73
CA ASN A 98 -13.96 -20.64 -4.68
C ASN A 98 -15.07 -19.59 -4.56
N ILE A 99 -15.61 -19.06 -5.67
CA ILE A 99 -16.69 -18.07 -5.65
C ILE A 99 -17.95 -18.64 -5.02
N PHE A 100 -18.32 -19.88 -5.37
CA PHE A 100 -19.56 -20.51 -4.94
C PHE A 100 -19.37 -21.53 -3.82
N ILE A 101 -18.26 -21.46 -3.07
CA ILE A 101 -17.98 -22.39 -1.96
C ILE A 101 -19.16 -22.40 -0.96
N GLY A 102 -19.58 -23.61 -0.56
CA GLY A 102 -20.76 -23.82 0.29
C GLY A 102 -22.12 -23.70 -0.44
N ARG A 103 -22.13 -23.31 -1.74
CA ARG A 103 -23.36 -23.13 -2.57
C ARG A 103 -23.21 -23.75 -3.96
N ILE A 104 -22.31 -24.72 -4.11
CA ILE A 104 -22.11 -25.45 -5.38
C ILE A 104 -23.43 -26.13 -5.73
N PRO A 105 -24.00 -25.89 -6.94
CA PRO A 105 -25.24 -26.48 -7.35
C PRO A 105 -25.16 -28.00 -7.42
N LYS A 106 -26.26 -28.67 -7.07
CA LYS A 106 -26.38 -30.12 -7.14
C LYS A 106 -27.33 -30.52 -8.27
N ASN A 107 -27.06 -31.60 -8.94
CA ASN A 107 -27.95 -32.23 -9.90
C ASN A 107 -29.09 -32.99 -9.18
N ARG A 108 -30.02 -33.57 -9.96
CA ARG A 108 -31.15 -34.36 -9.44
C ARG A 108 -30.74 -35.60 -8.63
N PHE A 109 -29.47 -36.03 -8.72
CA PHE A 109 -28.93 -37.18 -7.98
C PHE A 109 -28.14 -36.74 -6.72
N GLY A 110 -28.14 -35.45 -6.38
CA GLY A 110 -27.43 -34.91 -5.22
C GLY A 110 -25.91 -34.70 -5.42
N MET A 111 -25.38 -35.00 -6.61
CA MET A 111 -23.97 -34.76 -6.96
C MET A 111 -23.76 -33.32 -7.42
N PHE A 112 -22.55 -32.79 -7.25
CA PHE A 112 -22.19 -31.45 -7.73
C PHE A 112 -22.35 -31.32 -9.25
N ASP A 113 -22.98 -30.24 -9.68
CA ASP A 113 -23.21 -29.89 -11.08
C ASP A 113 -22.20 -28.83 -11.52
N TYR A 114 -21.02 -29.26 -11.92
CA TYR A 114 -19.95 -28.37 -12.36
C TYR A 114 -20.28 -27.59 -13.63
N LYS A 115 -21.12 -28.15 -14.52
CA LYS A 115 -21.55 -27.46 -15.73
C LYS A 115 -22.40 -26.24 -15.38
N LYS A 116 -23.35 -26.43 -14.45
CA LYS A 116 -24.18 -25.34 -13.93
C LYS A 116 -23.37 -24.35 -13.13
N LEU A 117 -22.38 -24.81 -12.34
CA LEU A 117 -21.47 -23.97 -11.56
C LEU A 117 -20.67 -23.01 -12.46
N ASN A 118 -20.07 -23.54 -13.52
CA ASN A 118 -19.28 -22.74 -14.45
C ASN A 118 -20.13 -21.70 -15.18
N LYS A 119 -21.34 -22.09 -15.61
CA LYS A 119 -22.29 -21.17 -16.23
C LYS A 119 -22.68 -20.03 -15.26
N MET A 120 -22.96 -20.32 -14.00
CA MET A 120 -23.21 -19.29 -12.98
C MET A 120 -22.01 -18.36 -12.79
N CYS A 121 -20.79 -18.87 -12.86
CA CYS A 121 -19.57 -18.08 -12.78
C CYS A 121 -19.41 -17.15 -14.00
N GLU A 122 -19.64 -17.64 -15.20
CA GLU A 122 -19.61 -16.87 -16.45
C GLU A 122 -20.68 -15.77 -16.47
N GLU A 123 -21.91 -16.06 -16.00
CA GLU A 123 -22.96 -15.07 -15.84
C GLU A 123 -22.57 -13.98 -14.84
N LEU A 124 -21.92 -14.34 -13.72
CA LEU A 124 -21.41 -13.40 -12.73
C LEU A 124 -20.30 -12.53 -13.33
N PHE A 125 -19.37 -13.11 -14.08
CA PHE A 125 -18.29 -12.38 -14.75
C PHE A 125 -18.84 -11.38 -15.76
N THR A 126 -19.82 -11.79 -16.56
CA THR A 126 -20.52 -10.91 -17.51
C THR A 126 -21.23 -9.77 -16.80
N LYS A 127 -21.94 -10.06 -15.68
CA LYS A 127 -22.63 -9.04 -14.88
C LYS A 127 -21.70 -7.93 -14.37
N TYR A 128 -20.44 -8.27 -14.06
CA TYR A 128 -19.49 -7.36 -13.45
C TYR A 128 -18.29 -6.99 -14.34
N ASP A 129 -18.38 -7.23 -15.65
CA ASP A 129 -17.39 -6.87 -16.68
C ASP A 129 -15.98 -7.43 -16.38
N VAL A 130 -15.91 -8.71 -15.99
CA VAL A 130 -14.67 -9.45 -15.75
C VAL A 130 -14.44 -10.44 -16.88
N THR A 131 -13.43 -10.21 -17.72
CA THR A 131 -13.17 -11.00 -18.94
C THR A 131 -11.85 -11.77 -18.92
N GLU A 132 -10.92 -11.38 -18.03
CA GLU A 132 -9.54 -11.90 -18.02
C GLU A 132 -9.34 -13.10 -17.10
N ILE A 133 -10.38 -13.60 -16.44
CA ILE A 133 -10.28 -14.70 -15.48
C ILE A 133 -11.00 -15.92 -16.02
N ASP A 134 -10.28 -17.05 -16.09
CA ASP A 134 -10.87 -18.33 -16.46
C ASP A 134 -11.56 -19.01 -15.26
N PRO A 135 -12.88 -19.29 -15.30
CA PRO A 135 -13.60 -19.99 -14.22
C PRO A 135 -13.00 -21.36 -13.86
N HIS A 136 -12.34 -22.02 -14.81
CA HIS A 136 -11.75 -23.36 -14.64
C HIS A 136 -10.32 -23.32 -14.09
N ALA A 137 -9.66 -22.17 -14.07
CA ALA A 137 -8.30 -22.04 -13.58
C ALA A 137 -8.23 -22.36 -12.08
N LYS A 138 -7.13 -23.01 -11.66
CA LYS A 138 -6.85 -23.22 -10.22
C LYS A 138 -6.50 -21.90 -9.56
N ALA A 139 -7.18 -21.57 -8.45
CA ALA A 139 -6.99 -20.32 -7.73
C ALA A 139 -5.54 -20.07 -7.26
N GLY A 140 -4.79 -21.13 -6.97
CA GLY A 140 -3.38 -21.04 -6.59
C GLY A 140 -2.47 -20.50 -7.71
N ARG A 141 -2.86 -20.62 -8.99
CA ARG A 141 -2.02 -20.30 -10.15
C ARG A 141 -2.28 -18.92 -10.75
N ILE A 142 -3.34 -18.24 -10.33
CA ILE A 142 -3.68 -16.92 -10.87
C ILE A 142 -2.95 -15.79 -10.14
N PRO A 143 -2.70 -14.64 -10.81
CA PRO A 143 -2.05 -13.47 -10.20
C PRO A 143 -2.82 -12.92 -9.00
N LEU A 144 -2.11 -12.22 -8.10
CA LEU A 144 -2.69 -11.64 -6.88
C LEU A 144 -3.83 -10.65 -7.19
N SER A 145 -3.69 -9.84 -8.24
CA SER A 145 -4.73 -8.90 -8.66
C SER A 145 -6.03 -9.60 -9.09
N GLN A 146 -5.93 -10.73 -9.78
CA GLN A 146 -7.11 -11.53 -10.15
C GLN A 146 -7.73 -12.22 -8.93
N LYS A 147 -6.92 -12.64 -7.96
CA LYS A 147 -7.40 -13.20 -6.67
C LYS A 147 -8.24 -12.17 -5.92
N GLN A 148 -7.83 -10.91 -5.91
CA GLN A 148 -8.60 -9.83 -5.30
C GLN A 148 -9.97 -9.65 -5.96
N ILE A 149 -10.03 -9.68 -7.29
CA ILE A 149 -11.30 -9.62 -8.04
C ILE A 149 -12.21 -10.78 -7.67
N ILE A 150 -11.66 -12.00 -7.54
CA ILE A 150 -12.44 -13.19 -7.13
C ILE A 150 -13.04 -13.03 -5.73
N GLU A 151 -12.30 -12.48 -4.75
CA GLU A 151 -12.85 -12.22 -3.41
C GLU A 151 -14.01 -11.22 -3.46
N ILE A 152 -13.90 -10.17 -4.27
CA ILE A 152 -15.00 -9.22 -4.49
C ILE A 152 -16.23 -9.93 -5.10
N LEU A 153 -16.03 -10.71 -6.17
CA LEU A 153 -17.11 -11.44 -6.84
C LEU A 153 -17.74 -12.51 -5.94
N LYS A 154 -16.97 -13.16 -5.08
CA LYS A 154 -17.44 -14.12 -4.08
C LYS A 154 -18.44 -13.49 -3.11
N VAL A 155 -18.17 -12.26 -2.67
CA VAL A 155 -19.11 -11.49 -1.83
C VAL A 155 -20.33 -11.07 -2.65
N LEU A 156 -20.13 -10.46 -3.83
CA LEU A 156 -21.22 -9.98 -4.68
C LEU A 156 -22.12 -11.11 -5.21
N SER A 157 -21.59 -12.35 -5.33
CA SER A 157 -22.39 -13.52 -5.73
C SER A 157 -23.49 -13.88 -4.73
N LYS A 158 -23.49 -13.27 -3.53
CA LYS A 158 -24.51 -13.44 -2.49
C LYS A 158 -25.53 -12.31 -2.48
N ASP A 159 -25.39 -11.35 -3.38
CA ASP A 159 -26.23 -10.16 -3.53
C ASP A 159 -26.48 -9.40 -2.22
N PRO A 160 -25.45 -8.93 -1.53
CA PRO A 160 -25.60 -8.20 -0.27
C PRO A 160 -26.24 -6.83 -0.49
N GLU A 161 -26.92 -6.31 0.55
CA GLU A 161 -27.48 -4.95 0.60
C GLU A 161 -26.45 -3.93 1.13
N ILE A 162 -25.53 -4.41 1.97
CA ILE A 162 -24.44 -3.63 2.57
C ILE A 162 -23.12 -4.31 2.18
N ILE A 163 -22.28 -3.60 1.43
CA ILE A 163 -21.02 -4.10 0.92
C ILE A 163 -19.89 -3.37 1.64
N ILE A 164 -19.01 -4.13 2.30
CA ILE A 164 -17.82 -3.60 2.95
C ILE A 164 -16.61 -3.99 2.10
N LEU A 165 -15.83 -2.99 1.68
CA LEU A 165 -14.60 -3.13 0.89
C LEU A 165 -13.41 -2.70 1.75
N ASP A 166 -12.78 -3.65 2.46
CA ASP A 166 -11.64 -3.39 3.35
C ASP A 166 -10.33 -3.51 2.58
N GLU A 167 -9.72 -2.37 2.25
CA GLU A 167 -8.48 -2.26 1.46
C GLU A 167 -8.49 -3.10 0.17
N ALA A 168 -9.65 -3.21 -0.47
CA ALA A 168 -9.87 -4.07 -1.63
C ALA A 168 -9.09 -3.63 -2.88
N THR A 169 -8.47 -2.44 -2.88
CA THR A 169 -7.64 -1.90 -3.97
C THR A 169 -6.17 -2.25 -3.85
N SER A 170 -5.70 -2.73 -2.70
CA SER A 170 -4.27 -2.88 -2.37
C SER A 170 -3.46 -3.74 -3.36
N ALA A 171 -4.10 -4.77 -3.95
CA ALA A 171 -3.48 -5.68 -4.91
C ALA A 171 -3.89 -5.41 -6.37
N LEU A 172 -4.71 -4.37 -6.63
CA LEU A 172 -5.24 -4.07 -7.95
C LEU A 172 -4.31 -3.13 -8.73
N THR A 173 -4.29 -3.32 -10.05
CA THR A 173 -3.69 -2.35 -10.98
C THR A 173 -4.58 -1.11 -11.09
N GLU A 174 -4.03 0.03 -11.53
CA GLU A 174 -4.76 1.31 -11.63
C GLU A 174 -6.08 1.19 -12.42
N ASN A 175 -6.07 0.49 -13.55
CA ASN A 175 -7.29 0.25 -14.34
C ASN A 175 -8.34 -0.55 -13.56
N ARG A 176 -7.90 -1.49 -12.71
CA ARG A 176 -8.79 -2.29 -11.87
C ARG A 176 -9.25 -1.54 -10.63
N VAL A 177 -8.47 -0.59 -10.13
CA VAL A 177 -8.95 0.37 -9.12
C VAL A 177 -10.10 1.20 -9.68
N LYS A 178 -9.95 1.78 -10.88
CA LYS A 178 -11.03 2.53 -11.56
C LYS A 178 -12.28 1.66 -11.77
N TRP A 179 -12.11 0.40 -12.18
CA TRP A 179 -13.20 -0.56 -12.28
C TRP A 179 -13.92 -0.77 -10.94
N LEU A 180 -13.17 -0.93 -9.83
CA LEU A 180 -13.76 -1.15 -8.50
C LEU A 180 -14.52 0.09 -8.00
N LEU A 181 -13.97 1.31 -8.20
CA LEU A 181 -14.65 2.56 -7.86
C LEU A 181 -15.95 2.73 -8.67
N ALA A 182 -15.92 2.45 -9.99
CA ALA A 182 -17.10 2.46 -10.84
C ALA A 182 -18.14 1.41 -10.40
N LEU A 183 -17.67 0.22 -9.98
CA LEU A 183 -18.52 -0.83 -9.43
C LEU A 183 -19.17 -0.40 -8.11
N ALA A 184 -18.41 0.20 -7.18
CA ALA A 184 -18.92 0.74 -5.92
C ALA A 184 -20.01 1.79 -6.17
N ARG A 185 -19.77 2.72 -7.09
CA ARG A 185 -20.75 3.73 -7.50
C ARG A 185 -22.02 3.10 -8.12
N ARG A 186 -21.86 2.09 -8.99
CA ARG A 186 -23.00 1.37 -9.58
C ARG A 186 -23.84 0.70 -8.50
N LEU A 187 -23.23 0.01 -7.55
CA LEU A 187 -23.92 -0.66 -6.43
C LEU A 187 -24.65 0.36 -5.55
N ALA A 188 -24.04 1.52 -5.27
CA ALA A 188 -24.72 2.60 -4.56
C ALA A 188 -25.92 3.11 -5.36
N ASN A 189 -25.80 3.35 -6.66
CA ASN A 189 -26.91 3.77 -7.53
C ASN A 189 -28.04 2.74 -7.61
N GLU A 190 -27.75 1.44 -7.40
CA GLU A 190 -28.73 0.37 -7.24
C GLU A 190 -29.44 0.40 -5.86
N GLY A 191 -29.12 1.39 -5.01
CA GLY A 191 -29.71 1.57 -3.67
C GLY A 191 -29.05 0.75 -2.57
N LYS A 192 -27.85 0.22 -2.80
CA LYS A 192 -27.07 -0.50 -1.78
C LYS A 192 -26.23 0.48 -0.95
N ILE A 193 -25.77 0.05 0.22
CA ILE A 193 -24.80 0.77 1.04
C ILE A 193 -23.41 0.21 0.71
N VAL A 194 -22.45 1.07 0.37
CA VAL A 194 -21.07 0.67 0.16
C VAL A 194 -20.18 1.36 1.20
N ILE A 195 -19.53 0.57 2.06
CA ILE A 195 -18.53 1.07 3.02
C ILE A 195 -17.15 0.78 2.41
N PHE A 196 -16.38 1.84 2.18
CA PHE A 196 -15.11 1.79 1.49
C PHE A 196 -13.97 2.18 2.42
N ILE A 197 -12.96 1.31 2.57
CA ILE A 197 -11.75 1.61 3.31
C ILE A 197 -10.58 1.59 2.36
N SER A 198 -9.87 2.71 2.31
CA SER A 198 -8.61 2.86 1.61
C SER A 198 -7.69 3.79 2.39
N HIS A 199 -6.39 3.61 2.20
CA HIS A 199 -5.37 4.53 2.67
C HIS A 199 -4.86 5.45 1.55
N ARG A 200 -5.44 5.35 0.35
CA ARG A 200 -5.16 6.23 -0.80
C ARG A 200 -6.21 7.32 -0.88
N MET A 201 -5.80 8.55 -0.59
CA MET A 201 -6.72 9.69 -0.53
C MET A 201 -7.38 9.99 -1.88
N SER A 202 -6.68 9.77 -2.99
CA SER A 202 -7.25 9.90 -4.35
C SER A 202 -8.44 8.97 -4.57
N GLU A 203 -8.41 7.73 -4.07
CA GLU A 203 -9.53 6.79 -4.19
C GLU A 203 -10.77 7.29 -3.43
N ILE A 204 -10.56 7.95 -2.29
CA ILE A 204 -11.63 8.54 -1.49
C ILE A 204 -12.26 9.73 -2.19
N GLN A 205 -11.43 10.64 -2.72
CA GLN A 205 -11.90 11.82 -3.47
C GLN A 205 -12.66 11.43 -4.73
N ASP A 206 -12.17 10.43 -5.48
CA ASP A 206 -12.73 10.01 -6.77
C ASP A 206 -13.98 9.11 -6.60
N GLY A 207 -14.11 8.40 -5.47
CA GLY A 207 -15.07 7.31 -5.34
C GLY A 207 -16.14 7.45 -4.27
N CYS A 208 -15.95 8.30 -3.26
CA CYS A 208 -16.83 8.35 -2.08
C CYS A 208 -17.69 9.61 -2.03
N ASP A 209 -18.78 9.56 -1.25
CA ASP A 209 -19.70 10.69 -1.02
C ASP A 209 -19.49 11.32 0.35
N ASN A 210 -19.22 10.48 1.35
CA ASN A 210 -19.03 10.87 2.74
C ASN A 210 -17.85 10.12 3.35
N ILE A 211 -17.24 10.73 4.35
CA ILE A 211 -16.09 10.19 5.09
C ILE A 211 -16.45 10.21 6.58
N SER A 212 -16.40 9.06 7.25
CA SER A 212 -16.36 8.99 8.71
C SER A 212 -14.93 8.72 9.18
N ILE A 213 -14.50 9.40 10.22
CA ILE A 213 -13.13 9.33 10.74
C ILE A 213 -13.12 8.70 12.13
N LEU A 214 -12.32 7.64 12.27
CA LEU A 214 -11.97 7.04 13.56
C LEU A 214 -10.57 7.45 13.99
N ARG A 215 -10.40 7.72 15.28
CA ARG A 215 -9.11 8.04 15.90
C ARG A 215 -9.01 7.40 17.27
N ASN A 216 -7.95 6.60 17.50
CA ASN A 216 -7.69 5.93 18.78
C ASN A 216 -8.92 5.18 19.34
N GLY A 217 -9.67 4.50 18.48
CA GLY A 217 -10.84 3.75 18.90
C GLY A 217 -12.10 4.59 19.15
N THR A 218 -12.09 5.88 18.87
CA THR A 218 -13.24 6.79 19.03
C THR A 218 -13.64 7.42 17.68
N TYR A 219 -14.87 7.86 17.61
CA TYR A 219 -15.36 8.63 16.45
C TYR A 219 -14.84 10.07 16.51
N ALA A 220 -14.27 10.57 15.40
CA ALA A 220 -13.67 11.91 15.32
C ALA A 220 -14.52 12.90 14.50
N GLY A 221 -15.46 12.41 13.69
CA GLY A 221 -16.37 13.24 12.90
C GLY A 221 -16.60 12.72 11.48
N ASP A 222 -17.52 13.40 10.77
CA ASP A 222 -17.82 13.16 9.36
C ASP A 222 -17.40 14.35 8.51
N VAL A 223 -17.03 14.07 7.26
CA VAL A 223 -16.71 15.07 6.23
C VAL A 223 -17.40 14.64 4.93
N LYS A 224 -18.06 15.58 4.28
CA LYS A 224 -18.65 15.35 2.96
C LYS A 224 -17.57 15.48 1.88
N VAL A 225 -17.59 14.58 0.91
CA VAL A 225 -16.72 14.67 -0.28
C VAL A 225 -17.42 15.53 -1.32
N ASP A 226 -16.91 16.74 -1.53
CA ASP A 226 -17.37 17.66 -2.56
C ASP A 226 -16.16 18.45 -3.13
N GLU A 227 -16.42 19.39 -4.05
CA GLU A 227 -15.39 20.21 -4.71
C GLU A 227 -14.54 21.05 -3.74
N ASN A 228 -15.03 21.28 -2.52
CA ASN A 228 -14.35 22.08 -1.48
C ASN A 228 -13.67 21.20 -0.43
N LEU A 229 -13.54 19.88 -0.66
CA LEU A 229 -12.93 18.96 0.28
C LEU A 229 -11.48 19.34 0.59
N ASP A 230 -11.23 19.76 1.84
CA ASP A 230 -9.89 20.01 2.36
C ASP A 230 -9.30 18.73 2.93
N MET A 231 -8.42 18.09 2.15
CA MET A 231 -7.75 16.86 2.57
C MET A 231 -6.81 17.06 3.76
N ASP A 232 -6.23 18.25 3.94
CA ASP A 232 -5.40 18.55 5.12
C ASP A 232 -6.27 18.57 6.39
N GLN A 233 -7.51 19.04 6.28
CA GLN A 233 -8.48 18.96 7.39
C GLN A 233 -8.83 17.49 7.71
N VAL A 234 -9.10 16.65 6.70
CA VAL A 234 -9.38 15.22 6.90
C VAL A 234 -8.21 14.53 7.60
N ILE A 235 -6.99 14.77 7.13
CA ILE A 235 -5.76 14.25 7.73
C ILE A 235 -5.58 14.78 9.15
N ALA A 236 -5.85 16.06 9.40
CA ALA A 236 -5.76 16.64 10.74
C ALA A 236 -6.75 16.00 11.73
N MET A 237 -7.98 15.66 11.29
CA MET A 237 -8.96 14.94 12.09
C MET A 237 -8.50 13.51 12.40
N MET A 238 -7.93 12.80 11.40
CA MET A 238 -7.36 11.46 11.59
C MET A 238 -6.24 11.44 12.63
N LEU A 239 -5.33 12.43 12.58
CA LEU A 239 -4.13 12.50 13.41
C LEU A 239 -4.35 13.24 14.76
N GLY A 240 -5.45 13.99 14.89
CA GLY A 240 -5.77 14.78 16.09
C GLY A 240 -4.89 16.01 16.29
N ARG A 241 -4.17 16.43 15.28
CA ARG A 241 -3.32 17.64 15.27
C ARG A 241 -3.28 18.25 13.89
N LYS A 242 -3.27 19.59 13.82
CA LYS A 242 -3.04 20.28 12.55
C LYS A 242 -1.66 19.88 12.00
N MET A 243 -1.63 19.43 10.77
CA MET A 243 -0.39 19.16 10.06
C MET A 243 -0.15 20.26 9.05
N SER A 244 0.66 21.25 9.41
CA SER A 244 1.28 22.11 8.40
C SER A 244 2.22 21.24 7.56
N GLY A 245 1.97 21.14 6.25
CA GLY A 245 2.80 20.43 5.29
C GLY A 245 2.79 18.89 5.47
N TYR A 246 1.83 18.21 4.84
CA TYR A 246 1.87 16.73 4.72
C TYR A 246 3.05 16.30 3.86
N PHE A 247 3.27 17.00 2.77
CA PHE A 247 4.42 16.81 1.90
C PHE A 247 5.55 17.77 2.26
N PRO A 248 6.80 17.36 2.13
CA PRO A 248 7.96 18.21 2.37
C PRO A 248 8.13 19.27 1.28
N GLU A 249 8.83 20.37 1.58
CA GLU A 249 9.22 21.36 0.58
C GLU A 249 10.19 20.75 -0.45
N ILE A 250 9.93 21.04 -1.73
CA ILE A 250 10.76 20.62 -2.85
C ILE A 250 11.82 21.67 -3.11
N VAL A 251 13.07 21.26 -3.30
CA VAL A 251 14.20 22.13 -3.59
C VAL A 251 14.85 21.69 -4.90
N ASP A 252 15.07 22.61 -5.84
CA ASP A 252 15.78 22.29 -7.09
C ASP A 252 17.29 22.09 -6.82
N HIS A 253 17.81 20.93 -7.21
CA HIS A 253 19.19 20.53 -7.03
C HIS A 253 19.95 20.31 -8.35
N THR A 254 19.39 20.71 -9.49
CA THR A 254 19.96 20.45 -10.84
C THR A 254 21.30 21.14 -11.12
N GLU A 255 21.72 22.10 -10.30
CA GLU A 255 23.01 22.79 -10.41
C GLU A 255 24.14 22.09 -9.61
N LYS A 256 23.82 21.03 -8.85
CA LYS A 256 24.80 20.31 -8.03
C LYS A 256 25.56 19.24 -8.83
N ASP A 257 26.66 18.76 -8.25
CA ASP A 257 27.48 17.68 -8.83
C ASP A 257 26.66 16.40 -9.04
N VAL A 258 26.97 15.70 -10.14
CA VAL A 258 26.36 14.39 -10.44
C VAL A 258 26.95 13.34 -9.51
N ILE A 259 26.10 12.65 -8.73
CA ILE A 259 26.49 11.53 -7.89
C ILE A 259 26.40 10.20 -8.64
N LEU A 260 25.40 10.02 -9.50
CA LEU A 260 25.20 8.82 -10.32
C LEU A 260 24.98 9.22 -11.78
N ASP A 261 25.75 8.61 -12.70
CA ASP A 261 25.55 8.70 -14.15
C ASP A 261 25.42 7.29 -14.71
N VAL A 262 24.26 7.00 -15.29
CA VAL A 262 23.91 5.71 -15.90
C VAL A 262 23.76 5.92 -17.40
N LYS A 263 24.42 5.07 -18.21
CA LYS A 263 24.36 5.13 -19.67
C LYS A 263 24.08 3.77 -20.27
N ASP A 264 23.12 3.76 -21.18
CA ASP A 264 22.69 2.60 -21.97
C ASP A 264 22.45 1.34 -21.13
N LEU A 265 21.78 1.49 -19.95
CA LEU A 265 21.51 0.35 -19.08
C LEU A 265 20.44 -0.56 -19.69
N ARG A 266 20.78 -1.84 -19.88
CA ARG A 266 19.95 -2.85 -20.53
C ARG A 266 19.82 -4.11 -19.69
N TYR A 267 18.59 -4.59 -19.56
CA TYR A 267 18.30 -5.85 -18.89
C TYR A 267 17.08 -6.54 -19.53
N ASN A 268 17.32 -7.70 -20.16
CA ASN A 268 16.30 -8.48 -20.87
C ASN A 268 15.46 -7.59 -21.83
N ARG A 269 14.12 -7.66 -21.69
CA ARG A 269 13.17 -6.78 -22.40
C ARG A 269 12.67 -5.64 -21.51
N ALA A 270 13.06 -5.61 -20.23
CA ALA A 270 12.55 -4.65 -19.25
C ALA A 270 13.31 -3.33 -19.26
N LEU A 271 14.62 -3.35 -19.59
CA LEU A 271 15.42 -2.13 -19.73
C LEU A 271 16.06 -2.11 -21.13
N ASN A 272 15.73 -1.09 -21.92
CA ASN A 272 16.06 -0.98 -23.32
C ASN A 272 17.03 0.17 -23.66
N GLY A 273 17.99 0.44 -22.77
CA GLY A 273 18.91 1.56 -22.89
C GLY A 273 18.43 2.75 -22.05
N VAL A 274 18.55 2.61 -20.73
CA VAL A 274 18.18 3.66 -19.78
C VAL A 274 19.39 4.57 -19.56
N ASP A 275 19.21 5.86 -19.83
CA ASP A 275 20.13 6.93 -19.47
C ASP A 275 19.55 7.74 -18.32
N LEU A 276 20.30 7.87 -17.22
CA LEU A 276 19.83 8.53 -16.01
C LEU A 276 20.98 9.26 -15.34
N ARG A 277 20.74 10.52 -14.94
CA ARG A 277 21.65 11.28 -14.07
C ARG A 277 20.95 11.65 -12.78
N LEU A 278 21.66 11.55 -11.67
CA LEU A 278 21.19 11.92 -10.35
C LEU A 278 22.19 12.87 -9.71
N HIS A 279 21.69 13.94 -9.12
CA HIS A 279 22.52 14.99 -8.50
C HIS A 279 22.59 14.81 -6.98
N ARG A 280 23.63 15.38 -6.38
CA ARG A 280 23.77 15.41 -4.92
C ARG A 280 22.64 16.21 -4.28
N GLY A 281 22.05 15.66 -3.23
CA GLY A 281 20.91 16.28 -2.55
C GLY A 281 19.56 16.08 -3.23
N GLU A 282 19.53 15.37 -4.38
CA GLU A 282 18.32 15.16 -5.17
C GLU A 282 17.53 13.94 -4.70
N VAL A 283 16.20 14.07 -4.69
CA VAL A 283 15.24 12.97 -4.67
C VAL A 283 14.68 12.82 -6.07
N LEU A 284 15.18 11.85 -6.83
CA LEU A 284 14.70 11.56 -8.18
C LEU A 284 13.58 10.52 -8.13
N GLY A 285 12.39 10.90 -8.55
CA GLY A 285 11.28 9.98 -8.74
C GLY A 285 11.48 9.12 -10.00
N VAL A 286 11.07 7.86 -9.92
CA VAL A 286 10.93 6.98 -11.09
C VAL A 286 9.46 6.63 -11.23
N GLY A 287 8.80 7.19 -12.25
CA GLY A 287 7.39 7.00 -12.57
C GLY A 287 7.18 6.13 -13.80
N GLY A 288 5.90 5.83 -14.11
CA GLY A 288 5.50 5.05 -15.27
C GLY A 288 4.40 4.03 -14.93
N LEU A 289 3.76 3.44 -15.95
CA LEU A 289 2.81 2.35 -15.73
C LEU A 289 3.53 1.12 -15.17
N ALA A 290 2.80 0.30 -14.42
CA ALA A 290 3.36 -0.91 -13.83
C ALA A 290 3.99 -1.84 -14.90
N GLY A 291 5.20 -2.36 -14.63
CA GLY A 291 5.90 -3.30 -15.50
C GLY A 291 6.67 -2.66 -16.65
N GLN A 292 6.92 -1.35 -16.62
CA GLN A 292 7.72 -0.67 -17.64
C GLN A 292 9.22 -0.56 -17.30
N GLY A 293 9.70 -1.29 -16.28
CA GLY A 293 11.11 -1.43 -15.97
C GLY A 293 11.58 -0.68 -14.71
N GLN A 294 10.70 -0.03 -13.96
CA GLN A 294 11.05 0.75 -12.76
C GLN A 294 11.71 -0.12 -11.69
N ALA A 295 11.10 -1.24 -11.34
CA ALA A 295 11.63 -2.18 -10.37
C ALA A 295 12.95 -2.78 -10.86
N GLU A 296 13.01 -3.17 -12.14
CA GLU A 296 14.22 -3.73 -12.77
C GLU A 296 15.37 -2.74 -12.81
N LEU A 297 15.08 -1.43 -12.95
CA LEU A 297 16.10 -0.37 -12.85
C LEU A 297 16.71 -0.36 -11.44
N LEU A 298 15.90 -0.30 -10.38
CA LEU A 298 16.40 -0.30 -9.01
C LEU A 298 17.16 -1.59 -8.69
N LEU A 299 16.61 -2.75 -9.07
CA LEU A 299 17.23 -4.06 -8.85
C LEU A 299 18.55 -4.23 -9.63
N SER A 300 18.66 -3.63 -10.82
CA SER A 300 19.89 -3.62 -11.60
C SER A 300 20.97 -2.74 -10.94
N LEU A 301 20.59 -1.56 -10.48
CA LEU A 301 21.50 -0.65 -9.75
C LEU A 301 21.95 -1.25 -8.41
N PHE A 302 21.15 -2.11 -7.81
CA PHE A 302 21.51 -2.84 -6.58
C PHE A 302 22.24 -4.16 -6.83
N GLY A 303 22.42 -4.57 -8.10
CA GLY A 303 23.16 -5.78 -8.46
C GLY A 303 22.37 -7.10 -8.30
N VAL A 304 21.06 -7.06 -8.11
CA VAL A 304 20.19 -8.24 -8.15
C VAL A 304 20.08 -8.75 -9.60
N HIS A 305 19.94 -7.82 -10.54
CA HIS A 305 19.90 -8.11 -11.96
C HIS A 305 21.23 -7.76 -12.62
N GLN A 306 21.73 -8.67 -13.46
CA GLN A 306 22.99 -8.45 -14.21
C GLN A 306 22.68 -7.65 -15.47
N ALA A 307 22.56 -6.34 -15.34
CA ALA A 307 22.34 -5.41 -16.44
C ALA A 307 23.65 -5.09 -17.17
N LYS A 308 23.54 -4.74 -18.45
CA LYS A 308 24.64 -4.25 -19.28
C LYS A 308 24.50 -2.74 -19.42
N GLY A 309 25.60 -2.01 -19.44
CA GLY A 309 25.65 -0.55 -19.53
C GLY A 309 26.78 0.03 -18.69
N GLU A 310 26.93 1.33 -18.70
CA GLU A 310 27.92 2.04 -17.89
C GLU A 310 27.23 2.67 -16.69
N VAL A 311 27.80 2.45 -15.51
CA VAL A 311 27.35 3.08 -14.26
C VAL A 311 28.56 3.76 -13.62
N VAL A 312 28.45 5.06 -13.38
CA VAL A 312 29.49 5.87 -12.71
C VAL A 312 28.86 6.40 -11.41
N LEU A 313 29.50 6.09 -10.29
CA LEU A 313 29.09 6.58 -8.95
C LEU A 313 30.22 7.40 -8.35
N ASN A 314 29.93 8.61 -7.88
CA ASN A 314 30.92 9.54 -7.34
C ASN A 314 32.14 9.73 -8.28
N GLY A 315 31.89 9.81 -9.60
CA GLY A 315 32.93 9.96 -10.64
C GLY A 315 33.75 8.71 -10.91
N LYS A 316 33.45 7.56 -10.34
CA LYS A 316 34.16 6.29 -10.53
C LYS A 316 33.25 5.26 -11.23
N PRO A 317 33.76 4.59 -12.29
CA PRO A 317 33.03 3.47 -12.87
C PRO A 317 32.81 2.36 -11.84
N VAL A 318 31.58 1.84 -11.78
CA VAL A 318 31.21 0.79 -10.83
C VAL A 318 30.51 -0.37 -11.56
N VAL A 319 30.76 -1.58 -11.07
CA VAL A 319 30.11 -2.79 -11.59
C VAL A 319 29.32 -3.45 -10.45
N MET A 320 28.01 -3.53 -10.62
CA MET A 320 27.11 -4.14 -9.64
C MET A 320 27.02 -5.64 -9.89
N LYS A 321 27.95 -6.41 -9.31
CA LYS A 321 28.01 -7.88 -9.47
C LYS A 321 26.92 -8.59 -8.63
N ASP A 322 26.65 -8.05 -7.45
CA ASP A 322 25.72 -8.58 -6.47
C ASP A 322 25.33 -7.48 -5.47
N PRO A 323 24.29 -7.67 -4.63
CA PRO A 323 23.88 -6.71 -3.61
C PRO A 323 24.98 -6.33 -2.61
N ARG A 324 25.88 -7.27 -2.28
CA ARG A 324 26.99 -6.99 -1.37
C ARG A 324 27.99 -6.02 -1.99
N SER A 325 28.24 -6.15 -3.29
CA SER A 325 29.11 -5.20 -4.01
C SER A 325 28.49 -3.82 -4.10
N ALA A 326 27.17 -3.71 -4.27
CA ALA A 326 26.46 -2.43 -4.27
C ALA A 326 26.54 -1.75 -2.89
N LEU A 327 26.28 -2.49 -1.80
CA LEU A 327 26.42 -1.96 -0.43
C LEU A 327 27.82 -1.45 -0.13
N ARG A 328 28.87 -2.15 -0.54
CA ARG A 328 30.26 -1.71 -0.36
C ARG A 328 30.59 -0.46 -1.15
N GLN A 329 29.89 -0.18 -2.22
CA GLN A 329 30.03 1.02 -3.04
C GLN A 329 29.12 2.17 -2.58
N GLY A 330 28.39 1.99 -1.47
CA GLY A 330 27.52 3.01 -0.90
C GLY A 330 26.12 3.07 -1.54
N ILE A 331 25.70 2.03 -2.27
CA ILE A 331 24.31 1.92 -2.79
C ILE A 331 23.53 0.93 -1.93
N ALA A 332 22.38 1.35 -1.42
CA ALA A 332 21.50 0.48 -0.66
C ALA A 332 20.06 0.52 -1.18
N LEU A 333 19.33 -0.59 -1.04
CA LEU A 333 17.95 -0.76 -1.50
C LEU A 333 17.02 -1.04 -0.33
N VAL A 334 15.94 -0.28 -0.24
CA VAL A 334 14.75 -0.63 0.58
C VAL A 334 13.76 -1.32 -0.34
N PRO A 335 13.48 -2.61 -0.16
CA PRO A 335 12.61 -3.37 -1.04
C PRO A 335 11.13 -3.10 -0.78
N GLU A 336 10.28 -3.42 -1.76
CA GLU A 336 8.81 -3.30 -1.69
C GLU A 336 8.19 -4.19 -0.59
N GLU A 337 8.59 -5.48 -0.55
CA GLU A 337 8.02 -6.46 0.37
C GLU A 337 8.88 -6.59 1.64
N ARG A 338 8.59 -5.74 2.63
CA ARG A 338 9.36 -5.69 3.90
C ARG A 338 9.45 -7.04 4.61
N GLY A 339 8.35 -7.81 4.62
CA GLY A 339 8.27 -9.06 5.38
C GLY A 339 8.94 -10.26 4.71
N VAL A 340 9.13 -10.22 3.38
CA VAL A 340 9.72 -11.32 2.59
C VAL A 340 11.15 -11.01 2.20
N GLN A 341 11.40 -9.77 1.77
CA GLN A 341 12.68 -9.34 1.19
C GLN A 341 13.53 -8.51 2.15
N GLY A 342 12.88 -7.80 3.09
CA GLY A 342 13.54 -6.77 3.87
C GLY A 342 13.92 -7.18 5.29
N LEU A 343 13.07 -7.92 6.01
CA LEU A 343 13.19 -8.17 7.44
C LEU A 343 13.17 -9.66 7.79
N PHE A 344 13.94 -10.02 8.79
CA PHE A 344 13.82 -11.31 9.47
C PHE A 344 12.79 -11.14 10.61
N LEU A 345 11.51 -11.39 10.30
CA LEU A 345 10.38 -11.09 11.19
C LEU A 345 10.48 -11.79 12.55
N ALA A 346 10.95 -13.05 12.58
CA ALA A 346 11.12 -13.81 13.82
C ALA A 346 12.36 -13.40 14.66
N LYS A 347 13.20 -12.50 14.13
CA LYS A 347 14.40 -12.01 14.83
C LYS A 347 14.13 -10.64 15.47
N SER A 348 14.99 -10.28 16.43
CA SER A 348 14.88 -9.01 17.15
C SER A 348 15.13 -7.80 16.25
N ILE A 349 14.68 -6.63 16.70
CA ILE A 349 14.96 -5.33 16.07
C ILE A 349 16.48 -5.13 15.95
N GLY A 350 17.21 -5.36 17.05
CA GLY A 350 18.66 -5.20 17.10
C GLY A 350 19.37 -6.07 16.05
N TYR A 351 19.00 -7.34 15.97
CA TYR A 351 19.53 -8.27 14.96
C TYR A 351 19.31 -7.75 13.52
N ASN A 352 18.10 -7.26 13.22
CA ASN A 352 17.79 -6.74 11.89
C ASN A 352 18.62 -5.49 11.56
N ILE A 353 18.80 -4.56 12.51
CA ILE A 353 19.52 -3.30 12.29
C ILE A 353 21.01 -3.56 12.11
N SER A 354 21.63 -4.43 12.93
CA SER A 354 23.08 -4.64 12.92
C SER A 354 23.59 -5.54 11.79
N LEU A 355 22.72 -6.47 11.34
CA LEU A 355 23.13 -7.51 10.37
C LEU A 355 23.82 -7.00 9.11
N PRO A 356 23.32 -6.01 8.36
CA PRO A 356 23.97 -5.57 7.13
C PRO A 356 25.26 -4.76 7.36
N SER A 357 25.47 -4.25 8.57
CA SER A 357 26.67 -3.50 8.95
C SER A 357 27.73 -4.34 9.68
N ILE A 358 27.56 -5.66 9.73
CA ILE A 358 28.47 -6.59 10.41
C ILE A 358 29.93 -6.38 10.03
N ASP A 359 30.23 -6.20 8.72
CA ASP A 359 31.61 -5.98 8.23
C ASP A 359 32.23 -4.72 8.87
N MET A 360 31.44 -3.69 9.21
CA MET A 360 31.91 -2.46 9.88
C MET A 360 32.04 -2.62 11.41
N LEU A 361 31.27 -3.55 11.99
CA LEU A 361 31.25 -3.82 13.42
C LEU A 361 32.32 -4.80 13.87
N ALA A 362 32.86 -5.59 12.90
CA ALA A 362 33.82 -6.64 13.17
C ALA A 362 35.22 -6.10 13.56
N ARG A 363 35.83 -6.75 14.55
CA ARG A 363 37.25 -6.70 14.86
C ARG A 363 37.83 -8.10 14.67
N GLY A 364 38.40 -8.36 13.48
CA GLY A 364 38.82 -9.71 13.10
C GLY A 364 37.60 -10.63 12.98
N ILE A 365 37.55 -11.68 13.78
CA ILE A 365 36.46 -12.66 13.78
C ILE A 365 35.36 -12.35 14.82
N PHE A 366 35.50 -11.30 15.63
CA PHE A 366 34.55 -10.93 16.68
C PHE A 366 33.81 -9.64 16.32
N ILE A 367 32.51 -9.58 16.63
CA ILE A 367 31.72 -8.35 16.58
C ILE A 367 31.93 -7.60 17.90
N SER A 368 32.07 -6.27 17.85
CA SER A 368 32.14 -5.44 19.06
C SER A 368 30.74 -5.16 19.59
N PRO A 369 30.34 -5.71 20.76
CA PRO A 369 29.01 -5.48 21.31
C PRO A 369 28.72 -4.01 21.62
N GLU A 370 29.75 -3.24 21.99
CA GLU A 370 29.63 -1.81 22.27
C GLU A 370 29.23 -1.02 21.01
N LYS A 371 29.92 -1.28 19.88
CA LYS A 371 29.61 -0.63 18.61
C LYS A 371 28.26 -1.07 18.07
N GLU A 372 27.92 -2.35 18.20
CA GLU A 372 26.64 -2.91 17.79
C GLU A 372 25.49 -2.23 18.55
N ASN A 373 25.56 -2.21 19.89
CA ASN A 373 24.55 -1.56 20.73
C ASN A 373 24.43 -0.07 20.42
N ALA A 374 25.56 0.62 20.16
CA ALA A 374 25.55 2.04 19.80
C ALA A 374 24.78 2.30 18.50
N ILE A 375 25.01 1.50 17.45
CA ILE A 375 24.32 1.62 16.16
C ILE A 375 22.82 1.30 16.32
N ILE A 376 22.49 0.23 17.03
CA ILE A 376 21.08 -0.15 17.27
C ILE A 376 20.36 1.00 17.98
N LYS A 377 20.92 1.51 19.08
CA LYS A 377 20.33 2.62 19.84
C LYS A 377 20.17 3.87 18.98
N GLN A 378 21.23 4.26 18.24
CA GLN A 378 21.20 5.42 17.36
C GLN A 378 20.05 5.35 16.35
N TYR A 379 19.89 4.25 15.61
CA TYR A 379 18.87 4.16 14.57
C TYR A 379 17.46 3.91 15.11
N MET A 380 17.30 3.25 16.25
CA MET A 380 16.01 3.18 16.94
C MET A 380 15.52 4.56 17.39
N GLU A 381 16.41 5.40 17.92
CA GLU A 381 16.10 6.77 18.32
C GLU A 381 15.85 7.69 17.12
N THR A 382 16.74 7.68 16.12
CA THR A 382 16.64 8.53 14.90
C THR A 382 15.32 8.29 14.15
N LEU A 383 14.88 7.03 14.09
CA LEU A 383 13.66 6.65 13.36
C LEU A 383 12.44 6.54 14.28
N ALA A 384 12.59 6.91 15.55
CA ALA A 384 11.53 6.84 16.56
C ALA A 384 10.77 5.50 16.54
N VAL A 385 11.52 4.38 16.55
CA VAL A 385 10.95 3.03 16.57
C VAL A 385 10.30 2.77 17.92
N LYS A 386 8.97 2.57 17.92
CA LYS A 386 8.20 2.30 19.14
C LYS A 386 8.22 0.80 19.42
N ALA A 387 8.98 0.39 20.43
CA ALA A 387 9.11 -0.98 20.89
C ALA A 387 9.53 -1.01 22.39
N ASN A 388 9.36 -2.16 23.05
CA ASN A 388 9.78 -2.37 24.43
C ASN A 388 11.32 -2.45 24.61
N GLY A 389 12.05 -2.57 23.51
CA GLY A 389 13.52 -2.66 23.48
C GLY A 389 14.04 -3.32 22.22
N PRO A 390 15.38 -3.33 22.01
CA PRO A 390 16.00 -3.89 20.81
C PRO A 390 15.81 -5.40 20.67
N GLU A 391 15.49 -6.11 21.73
CA GLU A 391 15.27 -7.57 21.74
C GLU A 391 13.85 -7.96 21.26
N THR A 392 12.94 -6.99 21.08
CA THR A 392 11.58 -7.25 20.61
C THR A 392 11.62 -7.88 19.22
N PRO A 393 10.93 -9.03 18.97
CA PRO A 393 10.79 -9.62 17.66
C PRO A 393 10.06 -8.65 16.72
N VAL A 394 10.54 -8.54 15.47
CA VAL A 394 9.98 -7.58 14.50
C VAL A 394 8.53 -7.92 14.13
N GLN A 395 8.14 -9.20 14.14
CA GLN A 395 6.76 -9.62 13.88
C GLN A 395 5.73 -9.07 14.88
N ASP A 396 6.16 -8.69 16.08
CA ASP A 396 5.29 -8.16 17.14
C ASP A 396 5.03 -6.65 16.99
N LEU A 397 5.67 -6.01 16.00
CA LEU A 397 5.52 -4.59 15.70
C LEU A 397 4.37 -4.32 14.72
N SER A 398 3.78 -3.13 14.81
CA SER A 398 2.88 -2.61 13.77
C SER A 398 3.62 -2.44 12.43
N GLY A 399 2.88 -2.47 11.31
CA GLY A 399 3.45 -2.32 9.96
C GLY A 399 4.32 -1.06 9.81
N GLY A 400 3.90 0.07 10.39
CA GLY A 400 4.69 1.31 10.38
C GLY A 400 6.00 1.19 11.15
N ASN A 401 6.02 0.54 12.33
CA ASN A 401 7.25 0.29 13.06
C ASN A 401 8.16 -0.74 12.37
N GLN A 402 7.60 -1.77 11.72
CA GLN A 402 8.36 -2.67 10.86
C GLN A 402 9.06 -1.91 9.73
N GLN A 403 8.37 -0.95 9.10
CA GLN A 403 8.95 -0.11 8.04
C GLN A 403 10.09 0.76 8.56
N LYS A 404 9.95 1.33 9.76
CA LYS A 404 11.03 2.06 10.45
C LYS A 404 12.24 1.17 10.75
N VAL A 405 12.02 -0.07 11.19
CA VAL A 405 13.11 -1.04 11.41
C VAL A 405 13.81 -1.39 10.10
N LEU A 406 13.06 -1.53 9.00
CA LEU A 406 13.65 -1.75 7.68
C LEU A 406 14.52 -0.56 7.23
N MET A 407 14.03 0.67 7.39
CA MET A 407 14.81 1.89 7.12
C MET A 407 16.05 1.94 8.01
N ALA A 408 15.94 1.65 9.32
CA ALA A 408 17.04 1.59 10.27
C ALA A 408 18.13 0.61 9.81
N LYS A 409 17.70 -0.61 9.40
CA LYS A 409 18.56 -1.66 8.85
C LYS A 409 19.37 -1.17 7.66
N ILE A 410 18.72 -0.52 6.72
CA ILE A 410 19.38 -0.04 5.49
C ILE A 410 20.26 1.18 5.76
N MET A 411 19.81 2.13 6.58
CA MET A 411 20.57 3.32 6.93
C MET A 411 21.81 3.00 7.79
N SER A 412 21.81 1.88 8.53
CA SER A 412 22.98 1.43 9.30
C SER A 412 24.22 1.15 8.42
N CYS A 413 24.01 0.86 7.12
CA CYS A 413 25.07 0.72 6.14
C CYS A 413 25.71 2.05 5.71
N LYS A 414 25.16 3.20 6.13
CA LYS A 414 25.60 4.56 5.74
C LYS A 414 25.73 4.75 4.23
N PRO A 415 24.69 4.47 3.44
CA PRO A 415 24.78 4.60 1.99
C PRO A 415 24.91 6.07 1.54
N ASP A 416 25.54 6.30 0.37
CA ASP A 416 25.57 7.57 -0.35
C ASP A 416 24.33 7.70 -1.26
N LEU A 417 23.87 6.57 -1.80
CA LEU A 417 22.70 6.45 -2.67
C LEU A 417 21.70 5.46 -2.08
N LEU A 418 20.49 5.93 -1.88
CA LEU A 418 19.38 5.12 -1.39
C LEU A 418 18.36 4.87 -2.50
N LEU A 419 18.11 3.60 -2.79
CA LEU A 419 17.09 3.15 -3.72
C LEU A 419 15.85 2.75 -2.92
N LEU A 420 14.72 3.40 -3.17
CA LEU A 420 13.46 3.18 -2.45
C LEU A 420 12.43 2.58 -3.39
N HIS A 421 12.01 1.35 -3.12
CA HIS A 421 11.04 0.63 -3.93
C HIS A 421 9.70 0.54 -3.20
N ASP A 422 8.80 1.46 -3.51
CA ASP A 422 7.40 1.52 -3.04
C ASP A 422 7.27 1.41 -1.50
N ILE A 423 8.13 2.14 -0.79
CA ILE A 423 8.32 2.01 0.67
C ILE A 423 7.13 2.43 1.51
N THR A 424 6.18 3.13 0.93
CA THR A 424 4.98 3.66 1.57
C THR A 424 3.77 2.73 1.42
N ARG A 425 3.93 1.64 0.70
CA ARG A 425 2.87 0.66 0.48
C ARG A 425 2.48 -0.06 1.77
N GLY A 426 1.18 -0.03 2.09
CA GLY A 426 0.63 -0.71 3.27
C GLY A 426 1.07 -0.11 4.61
N VAL A 427 1.43 1.18 4.63
CA VAL A 427 1.63 1.95 5.86
C VAL A 427 0.57 3.05 5.98
N ASP A 428 0.30 3.48 7.20
CA ASP A 428 -0.66 4.54 7.47
C ASP A 428 -0.13 5.94 7.07
N VAL A 429 -1.07 6.90 7.00
CA VAL A 429 -0.80 8.28 6.57
C VAL A 429 0.25 8.95 7.45
N GLY A 430 0.23 8.71 8.78
CA GLY A 430 1.21 9.26 9.72
C GLY A 430 2.61 8.72 9.44
N THR A 431 2.72 7.40 9.23
CA THR A 431 3.99 6.74 8.87
C THR A 431 4.50 7.20 7.50
N LYS A 432 3.61 7.38 6.50
CA LYS A 432 4.01 7.93 5.18
C LYS A 432 4.71 9.28 5.34
N LYS A 433 4.11 10.21 6.09
CA LYS A 433 4.72 11.52 6.35
C LYS A 433 6.08 11.42 7.00
N GLU A 434 6.22 10.57 8.03
CA GLU A 434 7.50 10.35 8.68
C GLU A 434 8.56 9.83 7.69
N MET A 435 8.16 8.89 6.80
CA MET A 435 9.06 8.38 5.75
C MET A 435 9.48 9.48 4.78
N PHE A 436 8.56 10.35 4.33
CA PHE A 436 8.90 11.47 3.45
C PHE A 436 9.86 12.46 4.13
N GLY A 437 9.66 12.73 5.42
CA GLY A 437 10.60 13.53 6.22
C GLY A 437 12.00 12.90 6.25
N LEU A 438 12.09 11.60 6.50
CA LEU A 438 13.35 10.86 6.52
C LEU A 438 14.05 10.87 5.16
N VAL A 439 13.32 10.74 4.05
CA VAL A 439 13.88 10.83 2.69
C VAL A 439 14.50 12.20 2.45
N ARG A 440 13.82 13.28 2.85
CA ARG A 440 14.35 14.64 2.71
C ARG A 440 15.52 14.93 3.65
N ASP A 441 15.48 14.45 4.87
CA ASP A 441 16.62 14.59 5.80
C ASP A 441 17.84 13.82 5.30
N PHE A 442 17.62 12.65 4.67
CA PHE A 442 18.71 11.87 4.10
C PHE A 442 19.50 12.61 3.02
N VAL A 443 18.86 13.38 2.16
CA VAL A 443 19.53 14.10 1.06
C VAL A 443 20.19 15.41 1.48
N LYS A 444 19.88 15.97 2.65
CA LYS A 444 20.47 17.24 3.15
C LYS A 444 22.00 17.23 3.20
N ASP A 445 22.58 16.07 3.51
CA ASP A 445 24.04 15.91 3.64
C ASP A 445 24.74 15.66 2.29
N GLY A 446 24.07 15.94 1.16
CA GLY A 446 24.61 15.72 -0.19
C GLY A 446 24.55 14.27 -0.66
N ARG A 447 23.85 13.40 0.07
CA ARG A 447 23.46 12.07 -0.38
C ARG A 447 22.31 12.17 -1.37
N ALA A 448 21.92 11.07 -2.03
CA ALA A 448 20.87 11.11 -3.03
C ALA A 448 19.92 9.92 -2.92
N VAL A 449 18.72 10.08 -3.47
CA VAL A 449 17.66 9.07 -3.43
C VAL A 449 17.09 8.86 -4.83
N ILE A 450 16.90 7.59 -5.22
CA ILE A 450 15.98 7.22 -6.29
C ILE A 450 14.74 6.65 -5.64
N PHE A 451 13.58 7.30 -5.87
CA PHE A 451 12.30 6.99 -5.25
C PHE A 451 11.33 6.47 -6.31
N PHE A 452 11.05 5.17 -6.27
CA PHE A 452 9.97 4.57 -7.05
C PHE A 452 8.74 4.41 -6.15
N SER A 453 7.61 4.94 -6.60
CA SER A 453 6.29 4.73 -6.00
C SER A 453 5.26 4.43 -7.09
N THR A 454 4.34 3.52 -6.78
CA THR A 454 3.13 3.28 -7.58
C THR A 454 2.06 4.35 -7.35
N ASP A 455 2.22 5.19 -6.32
CA ASP A 455 1.36 6.34 -6.04
C ASP A 455 1.93 7.59 -6.70
N VAL A 456 1.28 8.04 -7.78
CA VAL A 456 1.74 9.21 -8.57
C VAL A 456 1.76 10.49 -7.73
N GLU A 457 0.84 10.65 -6.75
CA GLU A 457 0.81 11.79 -5.85
C GLU A 457 2.09 11.88 -5.01
N GLU A 458 2.62 10.74 -4.56
CA GLU A 458 3.90 10.70 -3.83
C GLU A 458 5.05 11.20 -4.72
N LEU A 459 5.07 10.80 -6.00
CA LEU A 459 6.09 11.26 -6.95
C LEU A 459 6.03 12.76 -7.16
N VAL A 460 4.83 13.34 -7.33
CA VAL A 460 4.62 14.78 -7.55
C VAL A 460 5.09 15.59 -6.34
N HIS A 461 4.82 15.11 -5.12
CA HIS A 461 5.00 15.92 -3.91
C HIS A 461 6.27 15.61 -3.11
N VAL A 462 6.93 14.48 -3.36
CA VAL A 462 8.13 14.08 -2.63
C VAL A 462 9.40 14.28 -3.45
N CYS A 463 9.33 14.19 -4.78
CA CYS A 463 10.49 14.21 -5.65
C CYS A 463 10.80 15.60 -6.20
N ASP A 464 12.09 15.90 -6.40
CA ASP A 464 12.53 17.15 -7.03
C ASP A 464 12.31 17.11 -8.55
N ARG A 465 12.41 15.91 -9.11
CA ARG A 465 12.23 15.60 -10.53
C ARG A 465 11.75 14.16 -10.66
N VAL A 466 10.95 13.86 -11.70
CA VAL A 466 10.50 12.51 -12.00
C VAL A 466 10.96 12.09 -13.40
N ALA A 467 11.70 11.00 -13.46
CA ALA A 467 12.02 10.28 -14.69
C ALA A 467 10.88 9.28 -14.97
N VAL A 468 10.12 9.53 -16.03
CA VAL A 468 8.98 8.67 -16.40
C VAL A 468 9.45 7.59 -17.38
N MET A 469 9.26 6.33 -17.00
CA MET A 469 9.59 5.19 -17.84
C MET A 469 8.44 4.83 -18.79
N HIS A 470 8.83 4.52 -20.02
CA HIS A 470 7.96 3.98 -21.07
C HIS A 470 8.74 2.98 -21.90
N ASP A 471 8.22 1.76 -22.10
CA ASP A 471 8.85 0.67 -22.85
C ASP A 471 10.32 0.40 -22.49
N GLY A 472 10.64 0.45 -21.20
CA GLY A 472 11.97 0.18 -20.67
C GLY A 472 13.01 1.30 -20.93
N ARG A 473 12.56 2.52 -21.23
CA ARG A 473 13.38 3.72 -21.42
C ARG A 473 12.86 4.88 -20.61
N ILE A 474 13.67 5.89 -20.38
CA ILE A 474 13.19 7.18 -19.86
C ILE A 474 12.54 7.95 -21.02
N GLY A 475 11.22 8.05 -21.00
CA GLY A 475 10.43 8.78 -22.01
C GLY A 475 10.37 10.28 -21.75
N ALA A 476 10.36 10.68 -20.46
CA ALA A 476 10.33 12.08 -20.05
C ALA A 476 11.03 12.31 -18.73
N ASN A 477 11.53 13.55 -18.53
CA ASN A 477 12.02 14.04 -17.25
C ASN A 477 11.21 15.27 -16.86
N LEU A 478 10.38 15.16 -15.84
CA LEU A 478 9.44 16.19 -15.39
C LEU A 478 9.96 16.88 -14.13
N LYS A 479 9.96 18.21 -14.10
CA LYS A 479 10.36 19.03 -12.94
C LYS A 479 9.57 20.33 -12.86
N GLY A 480 9.51 20.93 -11.66
CA GLY A 480 8.85 22.21 -11.44
C GLY A 480 7.39 22.20 -11.90
N ALA A 481 6.93 23.21 -12.64
CA ALA A 481 5.55 23.31 -13.11
C ALA A 481 5.10 22.17 -14.05
N ALA A 482 6.04 21.45 -14.70
CA ALA A 482 5.73 20.30 -15.53
C ALA A 482 5.53 19.00 -14.71
N LEU A 483 5.88 18.99 -13.43
CA LEU A 483 5.73 17.84 -12.54
C LEU A 483 4.29 17.78 -12.01
N THR A 484 3.38 17.26 -12.82
CA THR A 484 1.97 17.06 -12.49
C THR A 484 1.56 15.61 -12.72
N LYS A 485 0.48 15.20 -12.09
CA LYS A 485 -0.08 13.85 -12.24
C LYS A 485 -0.43 13.53 -13.70
N GLU A 486 -1.04 14.48 -14.39
CA GLU A 486 -1.46 14.36 -15.79
C GLU A 486 -0.26 14.15 -16.70
N ASN A 487 0.82 14.92 -16.50
CA ASN A 487 2.04 14.80 -17.29
C ASN A 487 2.79 13.49 -17.02
N ILE A 488 2.82 13.00 -15.79
CA ILE A 488 3.41 11.68 -15.46
C ILE A 488 2.61 10.58 -16.15
N ILE A 489 1.28 10.59 -16.05
CA ILE A 489 0.41 9.59 -16.70
C ILE A 489 0.53 9.70 -18.23
N GLY A 490 0.48 10.90 -18.80
CA GLY A 490 0.64 11.12 -20.23
C GLY A 490 1.97 10.58 -20.76
N ALA A 491 3.07 10.91 -20.09
CA ALA A 491 4.41 10.43 -20.47
C ALA A 491 4.53 8.90 -20.34
N SER A 492 3.87 8.28 -19.36
CA SER A 492 3.90 6.82 -19.17
C SER A 492 3.19 6.02 -20.26
N ILE A 493 2.35 6.65 -21.08
CA ILE A 493 1.71 6.07 -22.27
C ILE A 493 2.31 6.59 -23.59
N GLY A 494 3.47 7.26 -23.52
CA GLY A 494 4.19 7.75 -24.70
C GLY A 494 3.69 9.08 -25.27
N MET A 495 2.81 9.82 -24.59
CA MET A 495 2.44 11.18 -24.97
C MET A 495 3.57 12.16 -24.61
N GLN A 496 3.80 13.14 -25.45
CA GLN A 496 4.73 14.24 -25.11
C GLN A 496 4.13 15.07 -23.97
N ALA A 497 4.95 15.33 -22.94
CA ALA A 497 4.53 16.22 -21.84
C ALA A 497 4.13 17.60 -22.40
N GLN A 498 2.95 18.07 -22.04
CA GLN A 498 2.55 19.45 -22.35
C GLN A 498 3.46 20.37 -21.54
N ALA A 499 4.28 21.17 -22.25
CA ALA A 499 5.00 22.25 -21.61
C ALA A 499 3.97 23.21 -20.99
N GLY A 500 4.02 23.38 -19.67
CA GLY A 500 3.16 24.34 -18.98
C GLY A 500 3.31 25.71 -19.60
N ALA A 501 2.18 26.30 -19.96
CA ALA A 501 2.09 27.67 -20.49
C ALA A 501 2.35 28.69 -19.39
#